data_471c0f395cc333c025fbcfa5fd8079fd
#
_entry.id   471c0f395cc333c025fbcfa5fd8079fd
#
_cell.length_a   1.000
_cell.length_b   1.000
_cell.length_c   1.000
_cell.angle_alpha   90.00
_cell.angle_beta   90.00
_cell.angle_gamma   90.00
#
_symmetry.space_group_name_H-M   'P 1'
#
loop_
_entity.id
_entity.type
_entity.pdbx_description
1 polymer ?
#
loop_
_entity_poly.entity_id
_entity_poly.type
_entity_poly.pdbx_seq_one_letter_code
_entity_poly.pdbx_strand_id
1 'polypeptide(L)'
;MDESYTLIVPADGSPASISANTLYGAYHALESLSQLIHFHSDREVFTIRGAPWYIEDAPQYPHRGLLIDSVRHFLPIATAKRIIDSATYSKFN
;
A
#
# COMPACT_ATOMS: atom_id res chain seq x y z
N MET A 1 16.30 -7.61 -0.52
CA MET A 1 15.13 -7.63 -1.43
C MET A 1 14.88 -6.18 -1.82
N ASP A 2 14.68 -5.86 -3.10
CA ASP A 2 14.39 -4.50 -3.54
C ASP A 2 12.86 -4.29 -3.51
N GLU A 3 12.39 -3.35 -2.71
CA GLU A 3 10.97 -3.01 -2.56
C GLU A 3 10.69 -1.57 -3.01
N SER A 4 11.66 -0.95 -3.70
CA SER A 4 11.51 0.39 -4.24
C SER A 4 10.56 0.43 -5.43
N TYR A 5 9.90 1.55 -5.60
CA TYR A 5 9.00 1.79 -6.73
C TYR A 5 8.87 3.27 -7.06
N THR A 6 8.41 3.53 -8.26
CA THR A 6 7.96 4.85 -8.71
C THR A 6 6.50 4.74 -9.16
N LEU A 7 5.65 5.64 -8.68
CA LEU A 7 4.25 5.78 -9.07
C LEU A 7 4.02 7.16 -9.65
N ILE A 8 3.47 7.22 -10.86
CA ILE A 8 3.14 8.48 -11.55
C ILE A 8 1.65 8.50 -11.83
N VAL A 9 0.97 9.55 -11.39
CA VAL A 9 -0.44 9.81 -11.68
C VAL A 9 -0.53 11.13 -12.42
N PRO A 10 -0.76 11.13 -13.75
CA PRO A 10 -0.88 12.35 -14.56
C PRO A 10 -2.12 13.19 -14.21
N ALA A 11 -2.06 14.50 -14.46
CA ALA A 11 -3.21 15.40 -14.28
C ALA A 11 -4.16 15.44 -15.47
N ASP A 12 -3.74 14.94 -16.63
CA ASP A 12 -4.46 15.02 -17.90
C ASP A 12 -5.45 13.87 -18.13
N GLY A 13 -5.59 12.98 -17.14
CA GLY A 13 -6.46 11.79 -17.25
C GLY A 13 -5.84 10.62 -18.00
N SER A 14 -4.56 10.70 -18.37
CA SER A 14 -3.84 9.54 -18.91
C SER A 14 -3.62 8.49 -17.81
N PRO A 15 -3.35 7.22 -18.18
CA PRO A 15 -3.19 6.15 -17.21
C PRO A 15 -2.07 6.41 -16.21
N ALA A 16 -2.31 6.09 -14.95
CA ALA A 16 -1.26 6.02 -13.95
C ALA A 16 -0.26 4.91 -14.31
N SER A 17 1.01 5.12 -14.00
CA SER A 17 2.08 4.14 -14.26
C SER A 17 2.83 3.80 -12.99
N ILE A 18 3.20 2.51 -12.87
CA ILE A 18 4.03 1.98 -11.80
C ILE A 18 5.28 1.38 -12.44
N SER A 19 6.44 1.73 -11.88
CA SER A 19 7.73 1.13 -12.20
C SER A 19 8.37 0.58 -10.93
N ALA A 20 8.75 -0.69 -10.95
CA ALA A 20 9.40 -1.36 -9.83
C ALA A 20 10.33 -2.46 -10.35
N ASN A 21 11.44 -2.71 -9.67
CA ASN A 21 12.40 -3.76 -10.04
C ASN A 21 11.93 -5.16 -9.64
N THR A 22 11.01 -5.25 -8.68
CA THR A 22 10.49 -6.51 -8.16
C THR A 22 8.97 -6.46 -8.01
N LEU A 23 8.35 -7.64 -7.89
CA LEU A 23 6.92 -7.76 -7.58
C LEU A 23 6.57 -7.14 -6.22
N TYR A 24 7.50 -7.17 -5.27
CA TYR A 24 7.27 -6.59 -3.93
C TYR A 24 7.14 -5.08 -4.00
N GLY A 25 8.03 -4.40 -4.74
CA GLY A 25 7.91 -2.98 -5.01
C GLY A 25 6.60 -2.63 -5.75
N ALA A 26 6.20 -3.46 -6.72
CA ALA A 26 4.93 -3.25 -7.43
C ALA A 26 3.70 -3.37 -6.51
N TYR A 27 3.69 -4.33 -5.57
CA TYR A 27 2.63 -4.45 -4.57
C TYR A 27 2.58 -3.23 -3.65
N HIS A 28 3.72 -2.73 -3.19
CA HIS A 28 3.77 -1.51 -2.37
C HIS A 28 3.29 -0.27 -3.14
N ALA A 29 3.57 -0.21 -4.44
CA ALA A 29 3.04 0.87 -5.30
C ALA A 29 1.53 0.80 -5.45
N LEU A 30 0.96 -0.41 -5.62
CA LEU A 30 -0.48 -0.61 -5.69
C LEU A 30 -1.17 -0.23 -4.39
N GLU A 31 -0.57 -0.55 -3.24
CA GLU A 31 -1.06 -0.13 -1.94
C GLU A 31 -1.08 1.40 -1.83
N SER A 32 0.00 2.08 -2.22
CA SER A 32 0.07 3.54 -2.23
C SER A 32 -0.95 4.16 -3.20
N LEU A 33 -1.13 3.58 -4.38
CA LEU A 33 -2.14 4.02 -5.33
C LEU A 33 -3.56 3.87 -4.75
N SER A 34 -3.86 2.75 -4.09
CA SER A 34 -5.16 2.51 -3.47
C SER A 34 -5.51 3.56 -2.42
N GLN A 35 -4.50 4.02 -1.65
CA GLN A 35 -4.66 5.05 -0.63
C GLN A 35 -4.90 6.46 -1.21
N LEU A 36 -4.52 6.71 -2.47
CA LEU A 36 -4.82 7.97 -3.16
C LEU A 36 -6.24 8.03 -3.73
N ILE A 37 -6.89 6.86 -3.87
CA ILE A 37 -8.22 6.76 -4.47
C ILE A 37 -9.29 7.06 -3.43
N HIS A 38 -10.13 8.05 -3.69
CA HIS A 38 -11.25 8.44 -2.86
C HIS A 38 -12.58 8.27 -3.61
N PHE A 39 -13.58 7.72 -2.94
CA PHE A 39 -14.94 7.70 -3.48
C PHE A 39 -15.61 9.05 -3.24
N HIS A 40 -16.13 9.65 -4.31
CA HIS A 40 -16.87 10.89 -4.26
C HIS A 40 -18.37 10.58 -4.30
N SER A 41 -19.03 10.66 -3.14
CA SER A 41 -20.42 10.23 -2.96
C SER A 41 -21.42 10.98 -3.86
N ASP A 42 -21.24 12.30 -4.01
CA ASP A 42 -22.19 13.13 -4.78
C ASP A 42 -22.14 12.86 -6.30
N ARG A 43 -21.02 12.35 -6.79
CA ARG A 43 -20.81 12.04 -8.21
C ARG A 43 -20.77 10.54 -8.48
N GLU A 44 -20.78 9.72 -7.43
CA GLU A 44 -20.67 8.25 -7.48
C GLU A 44 -19.47 7.76 -8.30
N VAL A 45 -18.33 8.45 -8.19
CA VAL A 45 -17.09 8.12 -8.91
C VAL A 45 -15.90 8.03 -7.97
N PHE A 46 -14.91 7.21 -8.34
CA PHE A 46 -13.62 7.20 -7.69
C PHE A 46 -12.72 8.28 -8.30
N THR A 47 -12.02 9.02 -7.46
CA THR A 47 -11.17 10.14 -7.87
C THR A 47 -9.83 10.10 -7.13
N ILE A 48 -8.78 10.56 -7.80
CA ILE A 48 -7.50 10.92 -7.17
C ILE A 48 -7.41 12.44 -7.19
N ARG A 49 -7.32 13.04 -5.99
CA ARG A 49 -7.26 14.51 -5.86
C ARG A 49 -5.81 14.99 -5.90
N GLY A 50 -5.61 16.22 -6.38
CA GLY A 50 -4.31 16.89 -6.34
C GLY A 50 -3.28 16.39 -7.36
N ALA A 51 -3.71 15.64 -8.40
CA ALA A 51 -2.81 15.26 -9.48
C ALA A 51 -2.23 16.51 -10.18
N PRO A 52 -0.99 16.44 -10.71
CA PRO A 52 -0.19 15.22 -10.89
C PRO A 52 0.50 14.76 -9.59
N TRP A 53 0.66 13.44 -9.42
CA TRP A 53 1.48 12.85 -8.38
C TRP A 53 2.70 12.16 -8.97
N TYR A 54 3.84 12.41 -8.38
CA TYR A 54 5.08 11.67 -8.59
C TYR A 54 5.55 11.16 -7.22
N ILE A 55 5.52 9.86 -7.03
CA ILE A 55 5.93 9.19 -5.80
C ILE A 55 7.10 8.28 -6.12
N GLU A 56 8.22 8.51 -5.46
CA GLU A 56 9.38 7.63 -5.44
C GLU A 56 9.58 7.21 -3.98
N ASP A 57 9.46 5.93 -3.71
CA ASP A 57 9.42 5.41 -2.34
C ASP A 57 10.20 4.09 -2.24
N ALA A 58 10.85 3.92 -1.10
CA ALA A 58 11.55 2.70 -0.72
C ALA A 58 11.49 2.54 0.80
N PRO A 59 11.33 1.31 1.32
CA PRO A 59 11.37 1.08 2.76
C PRO A 59 12.72 1.49 3.36
N GLN A 60 12.68 2.21 4.47
CA GLN A 60 13.89 2.60 5.21
C GLN A 60 14.59 1.39 5.83
N TYR A 61 13.83 0.37 6.25
CA TYR A 61 14.35 -0.85 6.88
C TYR A 61 14.04 -2.07 6.01
N PRO A 62 15.02 -2.96 5.79
CA PRO A 62 14.84 -4.14 4.95
C PRO A 62 13.92 -5.21 5.56
N HIS A 63 13.69 -5.16 6.89
CA HIS A 63 12.78 -6.04 7.61
C HIS A 63 11.80 -5.24 8.46
N ARG A 64 10.52 -5.51 8.27
CA ARG A 64 9.41 -4.86 8.99
C ARG A 64 8.43 -5.95 9.40
N GLY A 65 8.61 -6.47 10.58
CA GLY A 65 7.86 -7.62 11.09
C GLY A 65 7.07 -7.31 12.35
N LEU A 66 6.09 -8.15 12.62
CA LEU A 66 5.32 -8.17 13.86
C LEU A 66 5.38 -9.57 14.45
N LEU A 67 5.64 -9.68 15.75
CA LEU A 67 5.57 -10.93 16.49
C LEU A 67 4.24 -11.02 17.23
N ILE A 68 3.52 -12.12 17.06
CA ILE A 68 2.30 -12.42 17.79
C ILE A 68 2.54 -13.67 18.64
N ASP A 69 2.49 -13.54 19.97
CA ASP A 69 2.54 -14.67 20.90
C ASP A 69 1.13 -15.08 21.30
N SER A 70 0.59 -16.08 20.64
CA SER A 70 -0.75 -16.61 20.89
C SER A 70 -0.77 -17.70 22.00
N VAL A 71 0.39 -18.11 22.50
CA VAL A 71 0.51 -19.16 23.52
C VAL A 71 0.38 -18.58 24.92
N ARG A 72 1.04 -17.47 25.20
CA ARG A 72 0.98 -16.81 26.52
C ARG A 72 -0.32 -16.05 26.71
N HIS A 73 -0.82 -15.41 25.65
CA HIS A 73 -2.08 -14.72 25.62
C HIS A 73 -2.85 -15.15 24.38
N PHE A 74 -3.91 -15.91 24.58
CA PHE A 74 -4.73 -16.39 23.46
C PHE A 74 -5.32 -15.23 22.67
N LEU A 75 -5.09 -15.24 21.36
CA LEU A 75 -5.74 -14.32 20.41
C LEU A 75 -6.69 -15.11 19.51
N PRO A 76 -7.96 -14.70 19.38
CA PRO A 76 -8.85 -15.29 18.40
C PRO A 76 -8.31 -15.20 16.98
N ILE A 77 -8.51 -16.24 16.18
CA ILE A 77 -8.04 -16.29 14.78
C ILE A 77 -8.49 -15.06 13.99
N ALA A 78 -9.72 -14.59 14.21
CA ALA A 78 -10.25 -13.39 13.58
C ALA A 78 -9.41 -12.14 13.88
N THR A 79 -8.91 -12.02 15.11
CA THR A 79 -8.02 -10.92 15.51
C THR A 79 -6.65 -11.04 14.85
N ALA A 80 -6.07 -12.24 14.82
CA ALA A 80 -4.80 -12.49 14.15
C ALA A 80 -4.88 -12.14 12.65
N LYS A 81 -5.95 -12.53 11.96
CA LYS A 81 -6.17 -12.16 10.56
C LYS A 81 -6.25 -10.65 10.36
N ARG A 82 -6.98 -9.91 11.21
CA ARG A 82 -7.05 -8.44 11.13
C ARG A 82 -5.69 -7.78 11.35
N ILE A 83 -4.86 -8.34 12.22
CA ILE A 83 -3.49 -7.83 12.43
C ILE A 83 -2.66 -8.02 11.15
N ILE A 84 -2.75 -9.19 10.51
CA ILE A 84 -2.06 -9.47 9.23
C ILE A 84 -2.56 -8.50 8.16
N ASP A 85 -3.87 -8.32 8.01
CA ASP A 85 -4.45 -7.38 7.04
C ASP A 85 -3.94 -5.94 7.31
N SER A 86 -3.89 -5.52 8.58
CA SER A 86 -3.38 -4.20 8.96
C SER A 86 -1.87 -4.05 8.65
N ALA A 87 -1.10 -5.11 8.77
CA ALA A 87 0.33 -5.10 8.47
C ALA A 87 0.60 -4.84 6.97
N THR A 88 -0.29 -5.29 6.06
CA THR A 88 -0.15 -5.03 4.63
C THR A 88 -0.24 -3.54 4.30
N TYR A 89 -1.16 -2.80 4.94
CA TYR A 89 -1.28 -1.34 4.77
C TYR A 89 -0.03 -0.57 5.20
N SER A 90 0.74 -1.14 6.12
CA SER A 90 2.00 -0.58 6.61
C SER A 90 3.23 -1.15 5.90
N LYS A 91 3.03 -1.87 4.80
CA LYS A 91 4.09 -2.48 3.97
C LYS A 91 5.04 -3.37 4.77
N PHE A 92 4.52 -4.16 5.70
CA PHE A 92 5.31 -5.18 6.41
C PHE A 92 5.71 -6.32 5.44
N ASN A 93 6.83 -6.98 5.73
CA ASN A 93 7.36 -8.08 4.92
C ASN A 93 7.75 -9.30 5.77
#